data_258dab7dacc360d59cd9476d86eaf50c
#
_entry.id   258dab7dacc360d59cd9476d86eaf50c
#
_cell.length_a   1.000
_cell.length_b   1.000
_cell.length_c   1.000
_cell.angle_alpha   90.00
_cell.angle_beta   90.00
_cell.angle_gamma   90.00
#
_symmetry.space_group_name_H-M   'P 1'
#
loop_
_entity.id
_entity.type
_entity.pdbx_description
1 polymer ?
#
loop_
_entity_poly.entity_id
_entity_poly.type
_entity_poly.pdbx_seq_one_letter_code
_entity_poly.pdbx_strand_id
1 'polypeptide(L)'
;MNAILAAAVIFVVFTIGDMISAKTKAIVSMLLVASVVFLAGFWTGIFPTTMFADSTLLSMAGLLVTMLLVHLGTTIKLRDFGAQWRTVIIAAVACVAISAAVFFLGQLIVDRGFALVGAPILSGGVVATLTMQDMANKANLPDLAVFATLVMCAQGFVGYPVASLCLKSEAKRIKAQIDAGELQVDTA
;
A
#
# COMPACT_ATOMS: atom_id res chain seq x y z
N MET A 1 -18.38 6.69 -19.14
CA MET A 1 -19.08 7.52 -18.09
C MET A 1 -18.50 8.93 -18.15
N ASN A 2 -19.26 9.99 -17.75
CA ASN A 2 -18.66 11.33 -17.72
C ASN A 2 -17.53 11.36 -16.65
N ALA A 3 -16.39 11.97 -16.95
CA ALA A 3 -15.21 12.01 -16.07
C ALA A 3 -15.52 12.55 -14.66
N ILE A 4 -16.34 13.62 -14.60
CA ILE A 4 -16.75 14.22 -13.33
C ILE A 4 -17.60 13.27 -12.50
N LEU A 5 -18.53 12.57 -13.14
CA LEU A 5 -19.41 11.61 -12.46
C LEU A 5 -18.61 10.39 -11.96
N ALA A 6 -17.66 9.91 -12.77
CA ALA A 6 -16.75 8.83 -12.37
C ALA A 6 -15.92 9.21 -11.15
N ALA A 7 -15.33 10.40 -11.16
CA ALA A 7 -14.58 10.93 -10.03
C ALA A 7 -15.45 11.08 -8.78
N ALA A 8 -16.66 11.62 -8.92
CA ALA A 8 -17.59 11.81 -7.81
C ALA A 8 -17.97 10.47 -7.15
N VAL A 9 -18.26 9.43 -7.93
CA VAL A 9 -18.57 8.10 -7.40
C VAL A 9 -17.37 7.53 -6.62
N ILE A 10 -16.15 7.67 -7.14
CA ILE A 10 -14.93 7.22 -6.46
C ILE A 10 -14.77 7.94 -5.11
N PHE A 11 -14.95 9.27 -5.07
CA PHE A 11 -14.86 10.02 -3.82
C PHE A 11 -15.95 9.65 -2.81
N VAL A 12 -17.17 9.38 -3.26
CA VAL A 12 -18.25 8.90 -2.38
C VAL A 12 -17.88 7.55 -1.76
N VAL A 13 -17.35 6.61 -2.55
CA VAL A 13 -16.91 5.30 -2.04
C VAL A 13 -15.79 5.47 -1.01
N PHE A 14 -14.82 6.32 -1.27
CA PHE A 14 -13.75 6.61 -0.30
C PHE A 14 -14.29 7.27 0.97
N THR A 15 -15.24 8.20 0.85
CA THR A 15 -15.88 8.82 2.02
C THR A 15 -16.61 7.80 2.89
N ILE A 16 -17.35 6.88 2.27
CA ILE A 16 -18.00 5.77 2.99
C ILE A 16 -16.95 4.89 3.68
N GLY A 17 -15.86 4.58 2.99
CA GLY A 17 -14.75 3.82 3.54
C GLY A 17 -14.12 4.50 4.76
N ASP A 18 -13.91 5.82 4.69
CA ASP A 18 -13.35 6.61 5.79
C ASP A 18 -14.28 6.65 7.00
N MET A 19 -15.59 6.85 6.78
CA MET A 19 -16.58 6.80 7.85
C MET A 19 -16.62 5.46 8.58
N ILE A 20 -16.51 4.35 7.84
CA ILE A 20 -16.45 3.00 8.42
C ILE A 20 -15.13 2.80 9.17
N SER A 21 -14.02 3.24 8.59
CA SER A 21 -12.71 3.19 9.23
C SER A 21 -12.67 3.96 10.55
N ALA A 22 -13.22 5.17 10.57
CA ALA A 22 -13.33 5.99 11.78
C ALA A 22 -14.19 5.31 12.86
N LYS A 23 -15.35 4.73 12.49
CA LYS A 23 -16.22 4.02 13.43
C LYS A 23 -15.58 2.75 13.99
N THR A 24 -14.78 2.04 13.21
CA THR A 24 -14.08 0.82 13.63
C THR A 24 -12.76 1.10 14.35
N LYS A 25 -12.45 2.36 14.65
CA LYS A 25 -11.17 2.78 15.27
C LYS A 25 -9.96 2.29 14.46
N ALA A 26 -10.03 2.40 13.13
CA ALA A 26 -9.02 2.00 12.16
C ALA A 26 -8.68 0.48 12.16
N ILE A 27 -9.54 -0.38 12.71
CA ILE A 27 -9.39 -1.84 12.59
C ILE A 27 -9.63 -2.25 11.13
N VAL A 28 -10.64 -1.65 10.49
CA VAL A 28 -10.93 -1.82 9.07
C VAL A 28 -10.42 -0.58 8.35
N SER A 29 -9.45 -0.75 7.44
CA SER A 29 -8.90 0.40 6.71
C SER A 29 -9.90 0.91 5.66
N MET A 30 -9.88 2.22 5.39
CA MET A 30 -10.66 2.86 4.33
C MET A 30 -10.44 2.16 2.97
N LEU A 31 -9.19 1.79 2.65
CA LEU A 31 -8.85 1.13 1.39
C LEU A 31 -9.47 -0.26 1.27
N LEU A 32 -9.56 -0.99 2.39
CA LEU A 32 -10.20 -2.32 2.41
C LEU A 32 -11.69 -2.19 2.09
N VAL A 33 -12.38 -1.26 2.74
CA VAL A 33 -13.82 -1.02 2.47
C VAL A 33 -14.03 -0.58 1.02
N ALA A 34 -13.23 0.37 0.54
CA ALA A 34 -13.32 0.85 -0.83
C ALA A 34 -13.07 -0.29 -1.84
N SER A 35 -12.08 -1.15 -1.60
CA SER A 35 -11.79 -2.31 -2.46
C SER A 35 -12.96 -3.28 -2.52
N VAL A 36 -13.60 -3.59 -1.39
CA VAL A 36 -14.77 -4.47 -1.34
C VAL A 36 -15.95 -3.85 -2.10
N VAL A 37 -16.20 -2.55 -1.90
CA VAL A 37 -17.30 -1.85 -2.58
C VAL A 37 -17.06 -1.80 -4.09
N PHE A 38 -15.85 -1.48 -4.54
CA PHE A 38 -15.51 -1.49 -5.95
C PHE A 38 -15.61 -2.88 -6.55
N LEU A 39 -15.09 -3.91 -5.86
CA LEU A 39 -15.19 -5.29 -6.33
C LEU A 39 -16.65 -5.73 -6.49
N ALA A 40 -17.49 -5.46 -5.50
CA ALA A 40 -18.92 -5.75 -5.58
C ALA A 40 -19.61 -4.96 -6.70
N GLY A 41 -19.25 -3.68 -6.86
CA GLY A 41 -19.83 -2.82 -7.89
C GLY A 41 -19.47 -3.24 -9.31
N PHE A 42 -18.23 -3.71 -9.54
CA PHE A 42 -17.81 -4.26 -10.83
C PHE A 42 -18.42 -5.63 -11.09
N TRP A 43 -18.53 -6.47 -10.08
CA TRP A 43 -19.13 -7.81 -10.23
C TRP A 43 -20.62 -7.74 -10.52
N THR A 44 -21.34 -6.82 -9.89
CA THR A 44 -22.77 -6.60 -10.13
C THR A 44 -23.05 -5.81 -11.42
N GLY A 45 -22.01 -5.29 -12.09
CA GLY A 45 -22.15 -4.47 -13.29
C GLY A 45 -22.67 -3.04 -13.04
N ILE A 46 -22.79 -2.63 -11.77
CA ILE A 46 -23.20 -1.25 -11.40
C ILE A 46 -22.12 -0.25 -11.83
N PHE A 47 -20.84 -0.62 -11.69
CA PHE A 47 -19.74 0.22 -12.10
C PHE A 47 -19.16 -0.26 -13.43
N PRO A 48 -19.01 0.62 -14.44
CA PRO A 48 -18.34 0.27 -15.69
C PRO A 48 -16.85 0.03 -15.43
N THR A 49 -16.29 -0.98 -16.08
CA THR A 49 -14.87 -1.36 -15.95
C THR A 49 -13.88 -0.24 -16.32
N THR A 50 -14.33 0.71 -17.14
CA THR A 50 -13.56 1.89 -17.56
C THR A 50 -13.60 3.05 -16.55
N MET A 51 -14.36 2.92 -15.44
CA MET A 51 -14.63 4.03 -14.51
C MET A 51 -13.38 4.73 -14.00
N PHE A 52 -12.35 3.97 -13.65
CA PHE A 52 -11.07 4.54 -13.16
C PHE A 52 -10.30 5.29 -14.27
N ALA A 53 -10.30 4.75 -15.49
CA ALA A 53 -9.68 5.40 -16.65
C ALA A 53 -10.46 6.67 -17.04
N ASP A 54 -11.79 6.60 -17.09
CA ASP A 54 -12.67 7.72 -17.43
C ASP A 54 -12.57 8.88 -16.43
N SER A 55 -12.31 8.57 -15.15
CA SER A 55 -12.22 9.58 -14.08
C SER A 55 -11.02 10.51 -14.15
N THR A 56 -10.00 10.22 -14.99
CA THR A 56 -8.69 10.91 -15.05
C THR A 56 -7.89 10.87 -13.74
N LEU A 57 -8.46 10.35 -12.65
CA LEU A 57 -7.81 10.27 -11.33
C LEU A 57 -6.55 9.40 -11.37
N LEU A 58 -6.51 8.39 -12.25
CA LEU A 58 -5.34 7.52 -12.40
C LEU A 58 -4.11 8.30 -12.92
N SER A 59 -4.32 9.20 -13.88
CA SER A 59 -3.26 10.07 -14.41
C SER A 59 -2.81 11.10 -13.37
N MET A 60 -3.76 11.69 -12.64
CA MET A 60 -3.46 12.60 -11.52
C MET A 60 -2.70 11.89 -10.40
N ALA A 61 -3.09 10.65 -10.07
CA ALA A 61 -2.41 9.85 -9.04
C ALA A 61 -0.93 9.64 -9.38
N GLY A 62 -0.59 9.34 -10.63
CA GLY A 62 0.80 9.21 -11.09
C GLY A 62 1.63 10.49 -10.84
N LEU A 63 1.09 11.65 -11.17
CA LEU A 63 1.74 12.95 -10.92
C LEU A 63 1.90 13.21 -9.41
N LEU A 64 0.85 12.97 -8.62
CA LEU A 64 0.88 13.17 -7.16
C LEU A 64 1.87 12.23 -6.47
N VAL A 65 1.97 10.98 -6.89
CA VAL A 65 2.97 10.03 -6.37
C VAL A 65 4.39 10.51 -6.65
N THR A 66 4.65 11.01 -7.86
CA THR A 66 5.97 11.56 -8.21
C THR A 66 6.31 12.77 -7.34
N MET A 67 5.35 13.68 -7.14
CA MET A 67 5.52 14.84 -6.27
C MET A 67 5.74 14.44 -4.80
N LEU A 68 5.00 13.44 -4.33
CA LEU A 68 5.16 12.89 -2.99
C LEU A 68 6.56 12.29 -2.78
N LEU A 69 7.09 11.55 -3.76
CA LEU A 69 8.44 10.98 -3.69
C LEU A 69 9.52 12.06 -3.60
N VAL A 70 9.39 13.13 -4.39
CA VAL A 70 10.30 14.28 -4.32
C VAL A 70 10.20 14.93 -2.93
N HIS A 71 8.99 15.17 -2.43
CA HIS A 71 8.77 15.75 -1.11
C HIS A 71 9.38 14.88 0.00
N LEU A 72 9.15 13.57 -0.01
CA LEU A 72 9.77 12.64 0.93
C LEU A 72 11.31 12.71 0.87
N GLY A 73 11.87 12.73 -0.34
CA GLY A 73 13.32 12.83 -0.54
C GLY A 73 13.92 14.13 0.03
N THR A 74 13.20 15.25 -0.04
CA THR A 74 13.65 16.53 0.51
C THR A 74 13.47 16.64 2.03
N THR A 75 12.52 15.90 2.60
CA THR A 75 12.23 15.93 4.04
C THR A 75 13.19 15.08 4.85
N ILE A 76 13.79 14.06 4.23
CA ILE A 76 14.72 13.16 4.89
C ILE A 76 16.04 13.86 5.20
N LYS A 77 16.37 13.99 6.47
CA LYS A 77 17.67 14.52 6.92
C LYS A 77 18.67 13.37 6.96
N LEU A 78 19.77 13.51 6.21
CA LEU A 78 20.86 12.49 6.21
C LEU A 78 21.42 12.23 7.60
N ARG A 79 21.37 13.20 8.50
CA ARG A 79 21.79 13.06 9.90
C ARG A 79 20.93 12.04 10.66
N ASP A 80 19.64 11.95 10.34
CA ASP A 80 18.71 11.04 11.01
C ASP A 80 18.99 9.58 10.61
N PHE A 81 19.48 9.34 9.38
CA PHE A 81 19.99 8.02 8.98
C PHE A 81 21.18 7.57 9.83
N GLY A 82 22.10 8.50 10.14
CA GLY A 82 23.22 8.21 11.01
C GLY A 82 22.80 7.89 12.45
N ALA A 83 21.79 8.59 12.96
CA ALA A 83 21.24 8.37 14.30
C ALA A 83 20.47 7.03 14.40
N GLN A 84 19.79 6.64 13.31
CA GLN A 84 18.96 5.43 13.26
C GLN A 84 19.54 4.31 12.40
N TRP A 85 20.86 4.24 12.27
CA TRP A 85 21.54 3.29 11.39
C TRP A 85 21.12 1.82 11.61
N ARG A 86 20.82 1.43 12.86
CA ARG A 86 20.33 0.09 13.20
C ARG A 86 18.97 -0.19 12.54
N THR A 87 18.04 0.76 12.60
CA THR A 87 16.73 0.66 11.98
C THR A 87 16.85 0.57 10.47
N VAL A 88 17.75 1.36 9.87
CA VAL A 88 18.02 1.33 8.43
C VAL A 88 18.56 -0.02 7.98
N ILE A 89 19.51 -0.59 8.71
CA ILE A 89 20.07 -1.92 8.40
C ILE A 89 19.00 -3.00 8.54
N ILE A 90 18.22 -2.99 9.62
CA ILE A 90 17.14 -3.95 9.84
C ILE A 90 16.11 -3.87 8.69
N ALA A 91 15.72 -2.66 8.29
CA ALA A 91 14.78 -2.46 7.18
C ALA A 91 15.36 -2.95 5.85
N ALA A 92 16.64 -2.66 5.56
CA ALA A 92 17.31 -3.13 4.35
C ALA A 92 17.39 -4.67 4.30
N VAL A 93 17.81 -5.29 5.40
CA VAL A 93 17.87 -6.77 5.50
C VAL A 93 16.46 -7.37 5.37
N ALA A 94 15.45 -6.79 5.99
CA ALA A 94 14.07 -7.25 5.87
C ALA A 94 13.56 -7.15 4.43
N CYS A 95 13.81 -6.05 3.72
CA CYS A 95 13.43 -5.90 2.30
C CYS A 95 14.10 -6.97 1.43
N VAL A 96 15.40 -7.19 1.61
CA VAL A 96 16.15 -8.23 0.87
C VAL A 96 15.61 -9.62 1.20
N ALA A 97 15.39 -9.91 2.48
CA ALA A 97 14.88 -11.21 2.91
C ALA A 97 13.48 -11.49 2.38
N ILE A 98 12.57 -10.50 2.44
CA ILE A 98 11.20 -10.63 1.89
C ILE A 98 11.27 -10.85 0.37
N SER A 99 12.04 -10.04 -0.35
CA SER A 99 12.16 -10.16 -1.80
C SER A 99 12.76 -11.52 -2.21
N ALA A 100 13.78 -11.98 -1.52
CA ALA A 100 14.38 -13.28 -1.75
C ALA A 100 13.39 -14.42 -1.42
N ALA A 101 12.74 -14.36 -0.28
CA ALA A 101 11.75 -15.36 0.12
C ALA A 101 10.60 -15.45 -0.89
N VAL A 102 10.02 -14.32 -1.29
CA VAL A 102 8.94 -14.29 -2.28
C VAL A 102 9.39 -14.78 -3.65
N PHE A 103 10.60 -14.42 -4.07
CA PHE A 103 11.13 -14.88 -5.35
C PHE A 103 11.40 -16.39 -5.34
N PHE A 104 12.08 -16.94 -4.33
CA PHE A 104 12.41 -18.35 -4.28
C PHE A 104 11.21 -19.25 -3.93
N LEU A 105 10.41 -18.87 -2.92
CA LEU A 105 9.25 -19.65 -2.52
C LEU A 105 8.08 -19.44 -3.48
N GLY A 106 7.93 -18.25 -4.04
CA GLY A 106 6.88 -17.94 -5.02
C GLY A 106 7.00 -18.79 -6.29
N GLN A 107 8.21 -19.12 -6.72
CA GLN A 107 8.44 -19.99 -7.89
C GLN A 107 7.94 -21.44 -7.68
N LEU A 108 7.65 -21.85 -6.45
CA LEU A 108 7.05 -23.15 -6.16
C LEU A 108 5.54 -23.18 -6.43
N ILE A 109 4.91 -21.99 -6.43
CA ILE A 109 3.44 -21.84 -6.53
C ILE A 109 3.03 -21.21 -7.86
N VAL A 110 3.82 -20.25 -8.35
CA VAL A 110 3.55 -19.49 -9.57
C VAL A 110 4.77 -19.49 -10.48
N ASP A 111 4.55 -19.24 -11.77
CA ASP A 111 5.64 -19.14 -12.73
C ASP A 111 6.65 -18.05 -12.35
N ARG A 112 7.88 -18.24 -12.79
CA ARG A 112 9.01 -17.35 -12.48
C ARG A 112 8.73 -15.87 -12.79
N GLY A 113 7.98 -15.58 -13.86
CA GLY A 113 7.60 -14.21 -14.23
C GLY A 113 6.72 -13.55 -13.18
N PHE A 114 5.74 -14.28 -12.66
CA PHE A 114 4.85 -13.78 -11.59
C PHE A 114 5.60 -13.61 -10.26
N ALA A 115 6.47 -14.53 -9.90
CA ALA A 115 7.29 -14.42 -8.69
C ALA A 115 8.25 -13.22 -8.78
N LEU A 116 8.82 -12.94 -9.95
CA LEU A 116 9.68 -11.78 -10.18
C LEU A 116 8.94 -10.45 -9.99
N VAL A 117 7.70 -10.37 -10.46
CA VAL A 117 6.85 -9.17 -10.31
C VAL A 117 6.35 -9.03 -8.88
N GLY A 118 5.98 -10.12 -8.22
CA GLY A 118 5.45 -10.11 -6.86
C GLY A 118 6.47 -9.69 -5.79
N ALA A 119 7.74 -10.07 -5.95
CA ALA A 119 8.77 -9.82 -4.96
C ALA A 119 9.00 -8.32 -4.64
N PRO A 120 9.21 -7.42 -5.61
CA PRO A 120 9.34 -5.99 -5.33
C PRO A 120 8.05 -5.37 -4.76
N ILE A 121 6.88 -5.86 -5.15
CA ILE A 121 5.60 -5.30 -4.71
C ILE A 121 5.40 -5.51 -3.21
N LEU A 122 5.68 -6.72 -2.73
CA LEU A 122 5.53 -7.05 -1.31
C LEU A 122 6.52 -6.30 -0.40
N SER A 123 7.67 -5.88 -0.94
CA SER A 123 8.65 -5.07 -0.19
C SER A 123 8.50 -3.57 -0.40
N GLY A 124 8.07 -3.11 -1.58
CA GLY A 124 8.05 -1.70 -1.99
C GLY A 124 6.67 -1.06 -2.11
N GLY A 125 5.59 -1.83 -1.98
CA GLY A 125 4.21 -1.32 -1.97
C GLY A 125 3.78 -0.65 -3.29
N VAL A 126 3.06 0.47 -3.18
CA VAL A 126 2.42 1.16 -4.33
C VAL A 126 3.42 1.55 -5.42
N VAL A 127 4.55 2.12 -5.05
CA VAL A 127 5.56 2.60 -6.02
C VAL A 127 6.13 1.42 -6.82
N ALA A 128 6.46 0.33 -6.15
CA ALA A 128 6.93 -0.87 -6.81
C ALA A 128 5.86 -1.49 -7.71
N THR A 129 4.60 -1.45 -7.29
CA THR A 129 3.47 -1.93 -8.10
C THR A 129 3.36 -1.14 -9.40
N LEU A 130 3.34 0.18 -9.34
CA LEU A 130 3.25 1.05 -10.52
C LEU A 130 4.44 0.83 -11.46
N THR A 131 5.64 0.68 -10.91
CA THR A 131 6.85 0.42 -11.71
C THR A 131 6.76 -0.93 -12.41
N MET A 132 6.34 -1.99 -11.70
CA MET A 132 6.19 -3.33 -12.28
C MET A 132 5.08 -3.36 -13.34
N GLN A 133 3.97 -2.66 -13.13
CA GLN A 133 2.91 -2.52 -14.13
C GLN A 133 3.40 -1.84 -15.40
N ASP A 134 4.12 -0.73 -15.27
CA ASP A 134 4.69 -0.02 -16.42
C ASP A 134 5.68 -0.89 -17.21
N MET A 135 6.55 -1.60 -16.50
CA MET A 135 7.49 -2.55 -17.11
C MET A 135 6.78 -3.71 -17.80
N ALA A 136 5.75 -4.29 -17.17
CA ALA A 136 4.97 -5.39 -17.74
C ALA A 136 4.22 -4.94 -19.00
N ASN A 137 3.63 -3.75 -18.99
CA ASN A 137 2.95 -3.18 -20.14
C ASN A 137 3.92 -2.89 -21.31
N LYS A 138 5.09 -2.34 -21.02
CA LYS A 138 6.16 -2.12 -22.03
C LYS A 138 6.69 -3.42 -22.63
N ALA A 139 6.67 -4.50 -21.84
CA ALA A 139 7.06 -5.83 -22.31
C ALA A 139 5.93 -6.57 -23.05
N ASN A 140 4.76 -5.96 -23.23
CA ASN A 140 3.54 -6.59 -23.78
C ASN A 140 3.08 -7.83 -23.01
N LEU A 141 3.18 -7.80 -21.68
CA LEU A 141 2.77 -8.88 -20.77
C LEU A 141 1.66 -8.37 -19.83
N PRO A 142 0.42 -8.14 -20.34
CA PRO A 142 -0.67 -7.56 -19.57
C PRO A 142 -1.07 -8.39 -18.34
N ASP A 143 -0.92 -9.72 -18.42
CA ASP A 143 -1.24 -10.63 -17.31
C ASP A 143 -0.37 -10.34 -16.08
N LEU A 144 0.90 -9.99 -16.27
CA LEU A 144 1.80 -9.58 -15.19
C LEU A 144 1.42 -8.23 -14.59
N ALA A 145 0.91 -7.31 -15.41
CA ALA A 145 0.42 -6.02 -14.92
C ALA A 145 -0.84 -6.18 -14.05
N VAL A 146 -1.76 -7.06 -14.48
CA VAL A 146 -2.95 -7.40 -13.67
C VAL A 146 -2.55 -8.10 -12.38
N PHE A 147 -1.62 -9.06 -12.45
CA PHE A 147 -1.09 -9.75 -11.27
C PHE A 147 -0.45 -8.80 -10.27
N ALA A 148 0.29 -7.79 -10.73
CA ALA A 148 0.86 -6.75 -9.87
C ALA A 148 -0.21 -6.04 -9.04
N THR A 149 -1.37 -5.72 -9.66
CA THR A 149 -2.50 -5.13 -8.96
C THR A 149 -3.11 -6.08 -7.92
N LEU A 150 -3.28 -7.35 -8.29
CA LEU A 150 -3.83 -8.37 -7.39
C LEU A 150 -2.95 -8.57 -6.15
N VAL A 151 -1.63 -8.65 -6.33
CA VAL A 151 -0.67 -8.77 -5.21
C VAL A 151 -0.77 -7.56 -4.28
N MET A 152 -0.84 -6.34 -4.84
CA MET A 152 -0.99 -5.12 -4.05
C MET A 152 -2.28 -5.11 -3.24
N CYS A 153 -3.40 -5.53 -3.84
CA CYS A 153 -4.68 -5.64 -3.14
C CYS A 153 -4.61 -6.70 -2.02
N ALA A 154 -4.10 -7.90 -2.33
CA ALA A 154 -3.97 -8.98 -1.36
C ALA A 154 -3.07 -8.59 -0.18
N GLN A 155 -1.95 -7.93 -0.45
CA GLN A 155 -1.06 -7.38 0.57
C GLN A 155 -1.79 -6.41 1.51
N GLY A 156 -2.64 -5.54 0.97
CA GLY A 156 -3.45 -4.62 1.76
C GLY A 156 -4.42 -5.34 2.69
N PHE A 157 -5.12 -6.35 2.19
CA PHE A 157 -6.08 -7.13 2.99
C PHE A 157 -5.45 -7.80 4.22
N VAL A 158 -4.23 -8.33 4.08
CA VAL A 158 -3.54 -9.02 5.16
C VAL A 158 -2.68 -8.04 5.98
N GLY A 159 -1.96 -7.16 5.30
CA GLY A 159 -0.96 -6.30 5.92
C GLY A 159 -1.55 -5.26 6.88
N TYR A 160 -2.63 -4.58 6.49
CA TYR A 160 -3.23 -3.53 7.33
C TYR A 160 -3.77 -4.05 8.67
N PRO A 161 -4.56 -5.14 8.74
CA PRO A 161 -5.01 -5.68 10.02
C PRO A 161 -3.85 -6.15 10.90
N VAL A 162 -2.85 -6.83 10.34
CA VAL A 162 -1.68 -7.31 11.09
C VAL A 162 -0.87 -6.13 11.62
N ALA A 163 -0.57 -5.13 10.80
CA ALA A 163 0.14 -3.92 11.21
C ALA A 163 -0.62 -3.18 12.32
N SER A 164 -1.94 -3.04 12.19
CA SER A 164 -2.78 -2.39 13.21
C SER A 164 -2.73 -3.12 14.56
N LEU A 165 -2.75 -4.44 14.57
CA LEU A 165 -2.65 -5.24 15.78
C LEU A 165 -1.27 -5.11 16.43
N CYS A 166 -0.19 -5.18 15.64
CA CYS A 166 1.19 -5.01 16.12
C CYS A 166 1.41 -3.61 16.71
N LEU A 167 0.98 -2.56 16.01
CA LEU A 167 1.10 -1.19 16.47
C LEU A 167 0.28 -0.93 17.75
N LYS A 168 -0.93 -1.50 17.84
CA LYS A 168 -1.75 -1.42 19.06
C LYS A 168 -1.08 -2.08 20.26
N SER A 169 -0.44 -3.23 20.05
CA SER A 169 0.30 -3.93 21.09
C SER A 169 1.48 -3.12 21.58
N GLU A 170 2.26 -2.57 20.63
CA GLU A 170 3.43 -1.74 20.96
C GLU A 170 3.03 -0.41 21.63
N ALA A 171 1.98 0.24 21.15
CA ALA A 171 1.46 1.46 21.79
C ALA A 171 1.02 1.23 23.24
N LYS A 172 0.42 0.08 23.55
CA LYS A 172 0.07 -0.30 24.94
C LYS A 172 1.32 -0.51 25.79
N ARG A 173 2.37 -1.12 25.22
CA ARG A 173 3.63 -1.36 25.91
C ARG A 173 4.33 -0.03 26.23
N ILE A 174 4.44 0.85 25.24
CA ILE A 174 5.04 2.19 25.43
C ILE A 174 4.26 2.99 26.46
N LYS A 175 2.93 2.98 26.39
CA LYS A 175 2.08 3.67 27.38
C LYS A 175 2.34 3.15 28.80
N ALA A 176 2.43 1.84 28.99
CA ALA A 176 2.74 1.26 30.30
C ALA A 176 4.13 1.70 30.82
N GLN A 177 5.13 1.81 29.95
CA GLN A 177 6.47 2.30 30.33
C GLN A 177 6.46 3.80 30.70
N ILE A 178 5.66 4.60 30.00
CA ILE A 178 5.46 6.03 30.34
C ILE A 178 4.76 6.15 31.71
N ASP A 179 3.69 5.40 31.91
CA ASP A 179 2.92 5.39 33.17
C ASP A 179 3.77 4.87 34.36
N ALA A 180 4.76 3.99 34.09
CA ALA A 180 5.73 3.51 35.07
C ALA A 180 6.91 4.48 35.33
N GLY A 181 7.00 5.58 34.56
CA GLY A 181 8.09 6.55 34.67
C GLY A 181 9.44 6.08 34.08
N GLU A 182 9.45 4.94 33.37
CA GLU A 182 10.65 4.36 32.75
C GLU A 182 11.03 5.08 31.45
N LEU A 183 10.09 5.76 30.81
CA LEU A 183 10.26 6.46 29.54
C LEU A 183 9.77 7.91 29.69
N GLN A 184 10.69 8.87 29.59
CA GLN A 184 10.32 10.29 29.48
C GLN A 184 10.08 10.65 28.03
N VAL A 185 8.91 11.16 27.72
CA VAL A 185 8.60 11.71 26.39
C VAL A 185 9.07 13.15 26.38
N ASP A 186 10.13 13.45 25.63
CA ASP A 186 10.52 14.81 25.32
C ASP A 186 9.40 15.44 24.48
N THR A 187 8.57 16.25 25.10
CA THR A 187 7.57 17.10 24.43
C THR A 187 8.28 18.38 23.96
N ALA A 188 9.08 18.26 22.87
CA ALA A 188 9.62 19.41 22.17
C ALA A 188 8.75 19.77 20.97
#